data_d9ce4a48a22530c92e53298bfdc16068
#
_entry.id   d9ce4a48a22530c92e53298bfdc16068
#
_cell.length_a   1.000
_cell.length_b   1.000
_cell.length_c   1.000
_cell.angle_alpha   90.00
_cell.angle_beta   90.00
_cell.angle_gamma   90.00
#
_symmetry.space_group_name_H-M   'P 1'
#
loop_
_entity.id
_entity.type
_entity.pdbx_description
1 polymer ?
#
loop_
_entity_poly.entity_id
_entity_poly.type
_entity_poly.pdbx_seq_one_letter_code
_entity_poly.pdbx_strand_id
1 'polypeptide(L)'
;EKFVGDEPAISYVGIRGDEERDGYISTKPNIQAIFPFRRNIWSLDVVNQFFNPKNTAQVVSIYRDICPVDQLETALSIITTPLTKKFYYSKKLNGLLDLDVKTFNKAMFLYLKTTDLPVGKLEEFPLVDNDDVLVKDDVFNILENSGVGVPGYYKPIEFEVDGQVGTYSRSRSGCYFCFFQQKIEWIWLLEQHPDLYEKAMDFEKDGYTWNQNESLEQLRQPERVRQIKLDAIKKQKAAKATGDGTLASLVEDDEILCTNCFI
;
A
#
# COMPACT_ATOMS: atom_id res chain seq x y z
N GLU A 1 14.72 -2.18 14.23
CA GLU A 1 15.28 -3.51 14.53
C GLU A 1 16.43 -3.47 15.54
N LYS A 2 17.32 -2.49 15.48
CA LYS A 2 18.47 -2.37 16.40
C LYS A 2 18.03 -2.14 17.87
N PHE A 3 16.91 -1.47 18.10
CA PHE A 3 16.38 -1.16 19.43
C PHE A 3 15.63 -2.33 20.08
N VAL A 4 15.06 -3.23 19.28
CA VAL A 4 14.26 -4.36 19.75
C VAL A 4 15.15 -5.51 20.24
N GLY A 5 16.37 -5.65 19.67
CA GLY A 5 17.25 -6.77 20.00
C GLY A 5 16.57 -8.11 19.66
N ASP A 6 16.56 -9.02 20.65
CA ASP A 6 15.95 -10.35 20.54
C ASP A 6 14.56 -10.43 21.20
N GLU A 7 14.05 -9.32 21.74
CA GLU A 7 12.74 -9.28 22.36
C GLU A 7 11.62 -9.43 21.31
N PRO A 8 10.52 -10.13 21.63
CA PRO A 8 9.36 -10.22 20.73
C PRO A 8 8.76 -8.84 20.48
N ALA A 9 8.51 -8.50 19.22
CA ALA A 9 7.92 -7.23 18.86
C ALA A 9 6.87 -7.38 17.73
N ILE A 10 5.86 -6.51 17.79
CA ILE A 10 4.84 -6.38 16.73
C ILE A 10 5.05 -5.02 16.07
N SER A 11 5.28 -5.04 14.76
CA SER A 11 5.42 -3.85 13.92
C SER A 11 4.10 -3.54 13.24
N TYR A 12 3.44 -2.45 13.63
CA TYR A 12 2.24 -1.97 12.95
C TYR A 12 2.64 -1.12 11.75
N VAL A 13 2.24 -1.55 10.56
CA VAL A 13 2.58 -0.92 9.29
C VAL A 13 1.37 -0.19 8.73
N GLY A 14 1.46 1.13 8.59
CA GLY A 14 0.36 2.01 8.16
C GLY A 14 0.11 2.00 6.65
N ILE A 15 0.01 0.83 6.02
CA ILE A 15 -0.37 0.69 4.61
C ILE A 15 -1.89 0.59 4.53
N ARG A 16 -2.50 1.44 3.70
CA ARG A 16 -3.95 1.50 3.53
C ARG A 16 -4.48 0.30 2.73
N GLY A 17 -5.80 0.10 2.79
CA GLY A 17 -6.47 -0.97 2.07
C GLY A 17 -6.48 -0.82 0.55
N ASP A 18 -6.33 0.41 0.05
CA ASP A 18 -6.26 0.76 -1.38
C ASP A 18 -4.81 0.79 -1.93
N GLU A 19 -3.81 0.40 -1.15
CA GLU A 19 -2.43 0.31 -1.61
C GLU A 19 -2.06 -1.14 -1.93
N GLU A 20 -1.61 -1.41 -3.15
CA GLU A 20 -1.22 -2.77 -3.60
C GLU A 20 0.20 -3.19 -3.18
N ARG A 21 0.95 -2.31 -2.55
CA ARG A 21 2.33 -2.62 -2.13
C ARG A 21 2.37 -3.53 -0.91
N ASP A 22 3.32 -4.43 -0.89
CA ASP A 22 3.73 -5.13 0.33
C ASP A 22 4.61 -4.19 1.17
N GLY A 23 4.33 -4.08 2.46
CA GLY A 23 5.17 -3.32 3.38
C GLY A 23 6.48 -4.04 3.66
N TYR A 24 7.40 -3.33 4.31
CA TYR A 24 8.61 -3.97 4.84
C TYR A 24 8.22 -5.04 5.87
N ILE A 25 8.69 -6.24 5.64
CA ILE A 25 8.58 -7.37 6.57
C ILE A 25 9.98 -7.62 7.11
N SER A 26 10.14 -7.60 8.44
CA SER A 26 11.40 -7.90 9.06
C SER A 26 11.82 -9.34 8.77
N THR A 27 13.09 -9.55 8.50
CA THR A 27 13.68 -10.90 8.38
C THR A 27 13.98 -11.53 9.74
N LYS A 28 13.85 -10.77 10.84
CA LYS A 28 14.04 -11.28 12.21
C LYS A 28 12.80 -12.05 12.66
N PRO A 29 12.97 -13.28 13.19
CA PRO A 29 11.84 -14.12 13.60
C PRO A 29 11.08 -13.58 14.83
N ASN A 30 11.70 -12.71 15.60
CA ASN A 30 11.08 -12.08 16.77
C ASN A 30 10.29 -10.80 16.44
N ILE A 31 10.22 -10.38 15.18
CA ILE A 31 9.47 -9.18 14.77
C ILE A 31 8.39 -9.59 13.76
N GLN A 32 7.12 -9.39 14.13
CA GLN A 32 5.98 -9.70 13.29
C GLN A 32 5.31 -8.42 12.78
N ALA A 33 5.10 -8.31 11.45
CA ALA A 33 4.39 -7.18 10.84
C ALA A 33 2.88 -7.41 10.84
N ILE A 34 2.12 -6.34 11.14
CA ILE A 34 0.65 -6.29 11.11
C ILE A 34 0.22 -5.04 10.31
N PHE A 35 -0.80 -5.19 9.49
CA PHE A 35 -1.34 -4.16 8.59
C PHE A 35 -2.77 -3.78 8.99
N PRO A 36 -2.98 -2.97 10.03
CA PRO A 36 -4.29 -2.77 10.67
C PRO A 36 -5.34 -2.11 9.77
N PHE A 37 -4.95 -1.49 8.67
CA PHE A 37 -5.86 -0.78 7.76
C PHE A 37 -6.31 -1.61 6.55
N ARG A 38 -5.97 -2.90 6.52
CA ARG A 38 -6.32 -3.82 5.45
C ARG A 38 -7.33 -4.87 5.90
N ARG A 39 -8.09 -5.44 4.96
CA ARG A 39 -8.92 -6.63 5.21
C ARG A 39 -8.10 -7.79 5.76
N ASN A 40 -6.99 -8.09 5.10
CA ASN A 40 -5.98 -9.01 5.59
C ASN A 40 -4.94 -8.24 6.40
N ILE A 41 -5.01 -8.34 7.72
CA ILE A 41 -4.07 -7.67 8.63
C ILE A 41 -2.72 -8.37 8.76
N TRP A 42 -2.56 -9.57 8.18
CA TRP A 42 -1.39 -10.42 8.32
C TRP A 42 -0.40 -10.22 7.18
N SER A 43 0.88 -10.36 7.47
CA SER A 43 1.93 -10.34 6.45
C SER A 43 1.92 -11.59 5.57
N LEU A 44 2.45 -11.46 4.36
CA LEU A 44 2.42 -12.50 3.34
C LEU A 44 3.11 -13.80 3.79
N ASP A 45 4.22 -13.70 4.51
CA ASP A 45 4.97 -14.83 5.06
C ASP A 45 4.13 -15.64 6.05
N VAL A 46 3.36 -14.97 6.92
CA VAL A 46 2.46 -15.60 7.89
C VAL A 46 1.29 -16.29 7.18
N VAL A 47 0.67 -15.63 6.20
CA VAL A 47 -0.43 -16.22 5.42
C VAL A 47 0.05 -17.39 4.57
N ASN A 48 1.30 -17.35 4.05
CA ASN A 48 1.92 -18.49 3.36
C ASN A 48 2.12 -19.70 4.28
N GLN A 49 2.49 -19.47 5.55
CA GLN A 49 2.56 -20.54 6.54
C GLN A 49 1.18 -21.13 6.82
N PHE A 50 0.16 -20.32 6.99
CA PHE A 50 -1.23 -20.74 7.20
C PHE A 50 -1.75 -21.61 6.06
N PHE A 51 -1.48 -21.26 4.79
CA PHE A 51 -1.89 -22.01 3.61
C PHE A 51 -0.95 -23.15 3.23
N ASN A 52 0.11 -23.40 3.99
CA ASN A 52 1.00 -24.51 3.71
C ASN A 52 0.22 -25.84 3.78
N PRO A 53 0.36 -26.75 2.79
CA PRO A 53 -0.35 -28.02 2.79
C PRO A 53 -0.17 -28.85 4.07
N LYS A 54 0.98 -28.71 4.75
CA LYS A 54 1.25 -29.40 6.04
C LYS A 54 0.32 -28.93 7.16
N ASN A 55 -0.19 -27.71 7.08
CA ASN A 55 -1.03 -27.09 8.10
C ASN A 55 -2.54 -27.20 7.79
N THR A 56 -2.91 -27.76 6.61
CA THR A 56 -4.30 -27.82 6.16
C THR A 56 -5.23 -28.50 7.17
N ALA A 57 -4.83 -29.61 7.77
CA ALA A 57 -5.66 -30.31 8.77
C ALA A 57 -5.95 -29.46 10.01
N GLN A 58 -4.93 -28.72 10.47
CA GLN A 58 -5.07 -27.79 11.60
C GLN A 58 -5.98 -26.61 11.26
N VAL A 59 -5.80 -26.00 10.08
CA VAL A 59 -6.64 -24.89 9.62
C VAL A 59 -8.10 -25.31 9.47
N VAL A 60 -8.34 -26.51 8.93
CA VAL A 60 -9.69 -27.13 8.86
C VAL A 60 -10.29 -27.30 10.24
N SER A 61 -9.54 -27.77 11.23
CA SER A 61 -10.03 -27.88 12.61
C SER A 61 -10.44 -26.53 13.18
N ILE A 62 -9.57 -25.52 13.02
CA ILE A 62 -9.86 -24.17 13.50
C ILE A 62 -11.17 -23.62 12.87
N TYR A 63 -11.33 -23.76 11.55
CA TYR A 63 -12.55 -23.28 10.88
C TYR A 63 -13.81 -24.03 11.35
N ARG A 64 -13.72 -25.33 11.64
CA ARG A 64 -14.86 -26.07 12.20
C ARG A 64 -15.31 -25.56 13.55
N ASP A 65 -14.39 -25.01 14.33
CA ASP A 65 -14.67 -24.51 15.68
C ASP A 65 -15.24 -23.09 15.68
N ILE A 66 -14.89 -22.25 14.68
CA ILE A 66 -15.24 -20.81 14.72
C ILE A 66 -16.09 -20.31 13.56
N CYS A 67 -16.12 -21.03 12.41
CA CYS A 67 -16.82 -20.56 11.21
C CYS A 67 -18.33 -20.74 11.34
N PRO A 68 -19.14 -19.73 10.93
CA PRO A 68 -20.59 -19.89 10.83
C PRO A 68 -20.99 -21.11 9.99
N VAL A 69 -22.05 -21.81 10.43
CA VAL A 69 -22.46 -23.09 9.82
C VAL A 69 -22.82 -22.96 8.35
N ASP A 70 -23.45 -21.87 7.97
CA ASP A 70 -23.85 -21.54 6.59
C ASP A 70 -22.66 -21.26 5.65
N GLN A 71 -21.50 -20.87 6.18
CA GLN A 71 -20.29 -20.56 5.42
C GLN A 71 -19.26 -21.69 5.47
N LEU A 72 -19.40 -22.62 6.43
CA LEU A 72 -18.37 -23.61 6.74
C LEU A 72 -18.00 -24.50 5.54
N GLU A 73 -18.97 -25.02 4.80
CA GLU A 73 -18.72 -25.88 3.65
C GLU A 73 -17.91 -25.18 2.57
N THR A 74 -18.28 -23.93 2.26
CA THR A 74 -17.56 -23.11 1.30
C THR A 74 -16.13 -22.78 1.78
N ALA A 75 -15.96 -22.41 3.04
CA ALA A 75 -14.64 -22.13 3.62
C ALA A 75 -13.73 -23.39 3.56
N LEU A 76 -14.25 -24.54 3.95
CA LEU A 76 -13.48 -25.81 3.89
C LEU A 76 -13.11 -26.20 2.45
N SER A 77 -14.00 -25.98 1.49
CA SER A 77 -13.71 -26.19 0.07
C SER A 77 -12.54 -25.30 -0.40
N ILE A 78 -12.54 -24.00 -0.04
CA ILE A 78 -11.45 -23.10 -0.36
C ILE A 78 -10.14 -23.54 0.30
N ILE A 79 -10.17 -23.88 1.60
CA ILE A 79 -8.99 -24.26 2.38
C ILE A 79 -8.34 -25.55 1.83
N THR A 80 -9.14 -26.55 1.49
CA THR A 80 -8.64 -27.85 1.04
C THR A 80 -8.24 -27.90 -0.43
N THR A 81 -8.73 -26.94 -1.24
CA THR A 81 -8.36 -26.85 -2.66
C THR A 81 -6.87 -26.53 -2.81
N PRO A 82 -6.07 -27.39 -3.50
CA PRO A 82 -4.65 -27.14 -3.73
C PRO A 82 -4.40 -25.89 -4.56
N LEU A 83 -3.28 -25.20 -4.30
CA LEU A 83 -2.84 -24.09 -5.14
C LEU A 83 -2.43 -24.58 -6.53
N THR A 84 -2.92 -23.92 -7.56
CA THR A 84 -2.66 -24.21 -8.97
C THR A 84 -2.56 -22.91 -9.77
N LYS A 85 -2.19 -22.96 -11.06
CA LYS A 85 -2.21 -21.79 -11.95
C LYS A 85 -3.60 -21.14 -12.08
N LYS A 86 -4.69 -21.90 -11.90
CA LYS A 86 -6.09 -21.41 -11.96
C LYS A 86 -6.65 -20.99 -10.60
N PHE A 87 -6.10 -21.55 -9.53
CA PHE A 87 -6.47 -21.25 -8.14
C PHE A 87 -5.20 -20.91 -7.37
N TYR A 88 -4.75 -19.69 -7.57
CA TYR A 88 -3.53 -19.16 -7.01
C TYR A 88 -3.75 -18.53 -5.62
N TYR A 89 -2.67 -18.19 -4.98
CA TYR A 89 -2.62 -17.72 -3.59
C TYR A 89 -3.62 -16.61 -3.27
N SER A 90 -3.60 -15.49 -4.01
CA SER A 90 -4.49 -14.35 -3.74
C SER A 90 -5.96 -14.69 -4.00
N LYS A 91 -6.27 -15.59 -4.92
CA LYS A 91 -7.65 -16.07 -5.11
C LYS A 91 -8.14 -16.88 -3.91
N LYS A 92 -7.28 -17.71 -3.31
CA LYS A 92 -7.59 -18.46 -2.09
C LYS A 92 -7.80 -17.53 -0.90
N LEU A 93 -6.89 -16.57 -0.71
CA LEU A 93 -6.97 -15.57 0.34
C LEU A 93 -8.25 -14.73 0.20
N ASN A 94 -8.46 -14.13 -0.98
CA ASN A 94 -9.65 -13.30 -1.21
C ASN A 94 -10.94 -14.09 -1.04
N GLY A 95 -10.98 -15.35 -1.46
CA GLY A 95 -12.15 -16.20 -1.26
C GLY A 95 -12.55 -16.36 0.22
N LEU A 96 -11.58 -16.48 1.12
CA LEU A 96 -11.86 -16.54 2.57
C LEU A 96 -12.22 -15.16 3.15
N LEU A 97 -11.55 -14.10 2.70
CA LEU A 97 -11.86 -12.73 3.13
C LEU A 97 -13.24 -12.27 2.64
N ASP A 98 -13.67 -12.73 1.46
CA ASP A 98 -14.99 -12.40 0.89
C ASP A 98 -16.13 -13.13 1.61
N LEU A 99 -15.84 -14.29 2.23
CA LEU A 99 -16.80 -14.99 3.08
C LEU A 99 -16.99 -14.22 4.40
N ASP A 100 -15.93 -14.00 5.14
CA ASP A 100 -15.93 -13.25 6.40
C ASP A 100 -14.52 -12.87 6.83
N VAL A 101 -14.24 -11.56 6.85
CA VAL A 101 -12.93 -11.00 7.25
C VAL A 101 -12.61 -11.33 8.70
N LYS A 102 -13.59 -11.23 9.61
CA LYS A 102 -13.39 -11.48 11.05
C LYS A 102 -13.09 -12.96 11.31
N THR A 103 -13.84 -13.85 10.69
CA THR A 103 -13.57 -15.30 10.78
C THR A 103 -12.17 -15.64 10.26
N PHE A 104 -11.75 -15.06 9.12
CA PHE A 104 -10.41 -15.28 8.60
C PHE A 104 -9.33 -14.77 9.57
N ASN A 105 -9.44 -13.54 10.04
CA ASN A 105 -8.47 -12.95 10.95
C ASN A 105 -8.40 -13.70 12.29
N LYS A 106 -9.54 -14.15 12.80
CA LYS A 106 -9.63 -14.97 14.01
C LYS A 106 -9.01 -16.35 13.82
N ALA A 107 -9.23 -17.00 12.68
CA ALA A 107 -8.61 -18.28 12.34
C ALA A 107 -7.08 -18.15 12.27
N MET A 108 -6.58 -17.08 11.66
CA MET A 108 -5.16 -16.78 11.61
C MET A 108 -4.57 -16.59 13.01
N PHE A 109 -5.24 -15.85 13.89
CA PHE A 109 -4.79 -15.67 15.27
C PHE A 109 -4.73 -16.98 16.03
N LEU A 110 -5.76 -17.83 15.92
CA LEU A 110 -5.78 -19.15 16.55
C LEU A 110 -4.67 -20.07 16.00
N TYR A 111 -4.40 -20.00 14.71
CA TYR A 111 -3.25 -20.69 14.12
C TYR A 111 -1.92 -20.18 14.72
N LEU A 112 -1.76 -18.85 14.84
CA LEU A 112 -0.55 -18.24 15.41
C LEU A 112 -0.29 -18.64 16.85
N LYS A 113 -1.34 -18.91 17.64
CA LYS A 113 -1.22 -19.46 19.01
C LYS A 113 -0.44 -20.78 19.07
N THR A 114 -0.32 -21.49 17.96
CA THR A 114 0.44 -22.76 17.88
C THR A 114 1.88 -22.56 17.37
N THR A 115 2.29 -21.31 17.17
CA THR A 115 3.60 -20.92 16.67
C THR A 115 4.38 -20.11 17.71
N ASP A 116 5.67 -19.89 17.45
CA ASP A 116 6.51 -19.01 18.29
C ASP A 116 6.44 -17.52 17.89
N LEU A 117 5.58 -17.17 16.92
CA LEU A 117 5.46 -15.80 16.45
C LEU A 117 4.90 -14.85 17.53
N PRO A 118 5.34 -13.58 17.58
CA PRO A 118 5.00 -12.63 18.63
C PRO A 118 3.50 -12.50 18.92
N VAL A 119 2.65 -12.39 17.90
CA VAL A 119 1.19 -12.27 18.08
C VAL A 119 0.59 -13.51 18.70
N GLY A 120 1.12 -14.70 18.38
CA GLY A 120 0.65 -15.96 18.96
C GLY A 120 0.82 -16.06 20.48
N LYS A 121 1.74 -15.27 21.06
CA LYS A 121 2.01 -15.21 22.52
C LYS A 121 1.04 -14.30 23.27
N LEU A 122 0.24 -13.48 22.57
CA LEU A 122 -0.75 -12.60 23.18
C LEU A 122 -1.95 -13.42 23.66
N GLU A 123 -2.55 -13.06 24.77
CA GLU A 123 -3.81 -13.67 25.24
C GLU A 123 -4.95 -13.30 24.30
N GLU A 124 -5.06 -12.02 23.96
CA GLU A 124 -6.06 -11.43 23.09
C GLU A 124 -5.42 -10.54 22.02
N PHE A 125 -6.05 -10.43 20.88
CA PHE A 125 -5.63 -9.55 19.80
C PHE A 125 -6.84 -8.85 19.17
N PRO A 126 -7.22 -7.65 19.68
CA PRO A 126 -8.47 -6.99 19.30
C PRO A 126 -8.64 -6.71 17.80
N LEU A 127 -7.53 -6.59 17.04
CA LEU A 127 -7.59 -6.36 15.59
C LEU A 127 -8.22 -7.51 14.78
N VAL A 128 -8.39 -8.71 15.36
CA VAL A 128 -9.10 -9.82 14.67
C VAL A 128 -10.58 -9.55 14.51
N ASP A 129 -11.17 -8.71 15.34
CA ASP A 129 -12.58 -8.32 15.27
C ASP A 129 -12.80 -7.04 14.44
N ASN A 130 -11.71 -6.41 13.97
CA ASN A 130 -11.78 -5.23 13.14
C ASN A 130 -11.96 -5.61 11.66
N ASP A 131 -12.99 -5.06 11.03
CA ASP A 131 -13.28 -5.19 9.60
C ASP A 131 -13.18 -3.83 8.87
N ASP A 132 -12.77 -2.79 9.57
CA ASP A 132 -12.54 -1.46 8.98
C ASP A 132 -11.37 -1.49 8.00
N VAL A 133 -11.63 -1.09 6.77
CA VAL A 133 -10.61 -0.91 5.74
C VAL A 133 -10.46 0.58 5.48
N LEU A 134 -9.31 1.14 5.82
CA LEU A 134 -9.06 2.55 5.59
C LEU A 134 -8.46 2.78 4.20
N VAL A 135 -9.12 3.60 3.40
CA VAL A 135 -8.62 4.11 2.13
C VAL A 135 -8.13 5.56 2.29
N LYS A 136 -7.57 6.12 1.23
CA LYS A 136 -6.98 7.48 1.26
C LYS A 136 -7.96 8.53 1.76
N ASP A 137 -9.21 8.46 1.30
CA ASP A 137 -10.23 9.46 1.64
C ASP A 137 -10.63 9.35 3.12
N ASP A 138 -10.67 8.15 3.69
CA ASP A 138 -10.92 7.95 5.12
C ASP A 138 -9.83 8.58 5.98
N VAL A 139 -8.55 8.39 5.57
CA VAL A 139 -7.42 9.03 6.27
C VAL A 139 -7.52 10.55 6.20
N PHE A 140 -7.91 11.11 5.06
CA PHE A 140 -8.10 12.54 4.90
C PHE A 140 -9.25 13.05 5.77
N ASN A 141 -10.38 12.34 5.80
CA ASN A 141 -11.51 12.67 6.67
C ASN A 141 -11.13 12.63 8.17
N ILE A 142 -10.34 11.64 8.58
CA ILE A 142 -9.82 11.54 9.95
C ILE A 142 -8.93 12.76 10.28
N LEU A 143 -8.02 13.14 9.38
CA LEU A 143 -7.13 14.28 9.58
C LEU A 143 -7.90 15.61 9.66
N GLU A 144 -8.88 15.83 8.78
CA GLU A 144 -9.73 17.03 8.81
C GLU A 144 -10.55 17.10 10.12
N ASN A 145 -11.19 15.98 10.51
CA ASN A 145 -12.02 15.92 11.73
C ASN A 145 -11.21 16.00 13.03
N SER A 146 -9.94 15.60 13.02
CA SER A 146 -9.05 15.70 14.19
C SER A 146 -8.52 17.12 14.44
N GLY A 147 -8.77 18.07 13.53
CA GLY A 147 -8.22 19.44 13.60
C GLY A 147 -6.75 19.55 13.17
N VAL A 148 -6.10 18.45 12.79
CA VAL A 148 -4.73 18.48 12.23
C VAL A 148 -4.75 18.99 10.79
N GLY A 149 -5.78 18.63 10.03
CA GLY A 149 -5.95 18.96 8.62
C GLY A 149 -5.07 18.14 7.68
N VAL A 150 -5.45 18.11 6.40
CA VAL A 150 -4.67 17.45 5.35
C VAL A 150 -3.55 18.38 4.90
N PRO A 151 -2.27 17.91 4.84
CA PRO A 151 -1.17 18.71 4.35
C PRO A 151 -1.44 19.30 2.97
N GLY A 152 -1.13 20.59 2.80
CA GLY A 152 -1.47 21.36 1.58
C GLY A 152 -0.93 20.75 0.29
N TYR A 153 0.20 20.07 0.33
CA TYR A 153 0.81 19.44 -0.85
C TYR A 153 0.02 18.25 -1.41
N TYR A 154 -0.92 17.68 -0.65
CA TYR A 154 -1.86 16.66 -1.16
C TYR A 154 -3.08 17.25 -1.83
N LYS A 155 -3.36 18.55 -1.60
CA LYS A 155 -4.53 19.21 -2.19
C LYS A 155 -4.29 19.46 -3.67
N PRO A 156 -5.19 19.00 -4.56
CA PRO A 156 -5.07 19.27 -5.98
C PRO A 156 -5.08 20.78 -6.28
N ILE A 157 -4.14 21.23 -7.10
CA ILE A 157 -4.06 22.58 -7.62
C ILE A 157 -4.38 22.52 -9.11
N GLU A 158 -5.23 23.42 -9.60
CA GLU A 158 -5.52 23.53 -11.01
C GLU A 158 -4.38 24.21 -11.77
N PHE A 159 -4.13 23.74 -12.98
CA PHE A 159 -3.25 24.38 -13.94
C PHE A 159 -3.93 24.41 -15.32
N GLU A 160 -3.53 25.38 -16.14
CA GLU A 160 -3.97 25.50 -17.53
C GLU A 160 -2.78 25.34 -18.48
N VAL A 161 -3.02 24.67 -19.59
CA VAL A 161 -2.08 24.55 -20.71
C VAL A 161 -2.88 24.37 -22.01
N ASP A 162 -2.59 25.18 -23.03
CA ASP A 162 -3.26 25.17 -24.34
C ASP A 162 -4.79 25.22 -24.23
N GLY A 163 -5.34 26.01 -23.33
CA GLY A 163 -6.78 26.11 -23.11
C GLY A 163 -7.41 24.85 -22.47
N GLN A 164 -6.60 23.91 -21.98
CA GLN A 164 -7.06 22.74 -21.24
C GLN A 164 -6.70 22.86 -19.76
N VAL A 165 -7.66 22.51 -18.92
CA VAL A 165 -7.47 22.50 -17.45
C VAL A 165 -7.18 21.09 -16.97
N GLY A 166 -6.17 20.98 -16.12
CA GLY A 166 -5.82 19.77 -15.39
C GLY A 166 -5.55 20.10 -13.92
N THR A 167 -5.25 19.07 -13.14
CA THR A 167 -4.87 19.22 -11.72
C THR A 167 -3.56 18.48 -11.46
N TYR A 168 -2.81 18.96 -10.47
CA TYR A 168 -1.63 18.28 -9.95
C TYR A 168 -1.53 18.45 -8.43
N SER A 169 -0.93 17.47 -7.79
CA SER A 169 -0.65 17.45 -6.35
C SER A 169 0.46 16.45 -6.08
N ARG A 170 0.95 16.40 -4.85
CA ARG A 170 1.84 15.30 -4.45
C ARG A 170 1.03 14.04 -4.13
N SER A 171 1.52 12.91 -4.57
CA SER A 171 0.93 11.59 -4.27
C SER A 171 1.58 10.92 -3.06
N ARG A 172 2.81 11.34 -2.72
CA ARG A 172 3.63 10.75 -1.66
C ARG A 172 4.11 11.80 -0.66
N SER A 173 4.50 11.34 0.53
CA SER A 173 4.90 12.20 1.64
C SER A 173 6.16 13.01 1.40
N GLY A 174 6.15 14.15 1.89
CA GLY A 174 7.00 15.14 2.50
C GLY A 174 8.35 15.51 1.96
N CYS A 175 9.16 14.65 1.39
CA CYS A 175 10.45 15.07 0.87
C CYS A 175 10.26 15.88 -0.41
N TYR A 176 10.83 17.07 -0.49
CA TYR A 176 10.75 17.89 -1.70
C TYR A 176 11.49 17.25 -2.88
N PHE A 177 12.41 16.34 -2.64
CA PHE A 177 13.05 15.47 -3.62
C PHE A 177 12.75 14.00 -3.30
N CYS A 178 12.39 13.22 -4.30
CA CYS A 178 12.10 11.80 -4.14
C CYS A 178 12.36 11.08 -5.46
N PHE A 179 13.05 9.94 -5.43
CA PHE A 179 13.32 9.10 -6.61
C PHE A 179 12.04 8.62 -7.31
N PHE A 180 10.94 8.57 -6.58
CA PHE A 180 9.65 8.07 -7.04
C PHE A 180 8.67 9.21 -7.35
N GLN A 181 9.18 10.42 -7.44
CA GLN A 181 8.37 11.59 -7.79
C GLN A 181 8.07 11.54 -9.29
N GLN A 182 6.80 11.59 -9.64
CA GLN A 182 6.36 11.63 -11.04
C GLN A 182 6.77 12.96 -11.69
N LYS A 183 6.94 12.97 -13.02
CA LYS A 183 7.30 14.19 -13.75
C LYS A 183 6.34 15.35 -13.51
N ILE A 184 5.05 15.08 -13.41
CA ILE A 184 4.05 16.12 -13.09
C ILE A 184 4.20 16.66 -11.66
N GLU A 185 4.67 15.87 -10.70
CA GLU A 185 4.95 16.32 -9.34
C GLU A 185 6.23 17.17 -9.28
N TRP A 186 7.21 16.93 -10.16
CA TRP A 186 8.36 17.80 -10.36
C TRP A 186 7.94 19.15 -10.94
N ILE A 187 6.96 19.18 -11.87
CA ILE A 187 6.39 20.44 -12.37
C ILE A 187 5.62 21.16 -11.26
N TRP A 188 4.86 20.44 -10.43
CA TRP A 188 4.24 21.01 -9.23
C TRP A 188 5.30 21.66 -8.31
N LEU A 189 6.43 20.99 -8.05
CA LEU A 189 7.51 21.54 -7.22
C LEU A 189 8.12 22.78 -7.86
N LEU A 190 8.37 22.75 -9.16
CA LEU A 190 8.93 23.88 -9.93
C LEU A 190 8.04 25.13 -9.81
N GLU A 191 6.73 24.97 -9.91
CA GLU A 191 5.78 26.10 -9.93
C GLU A 191 5.39 26.57 -8.54
N GLN A 192 5.28 25.67 -7.56
CA GLN A 192 4.85 26.02 -6.20
C GLN A 192 6.02 26.36 -5.26
N HIS A 193 7.19 25.76 -5.48
CA HIS A 193 8.36 25.88 -4.62
C HIS A 193 9.66 25.88 -5.45
N PRO A 194 9.87 26.91 -6.29
CA PRO A 194 11.03 26.96 -7.20
C PRO A 194 12.37 26.91 -6.48
N ASP A 195 12.47 27.45 -5.26
CA ASP A 195 13.68 27.38 -4.43
C ASP A 195 14.03 25.94 -4.00
N LEU A 196 13.02 25.09 -3.77
CA LEU A 196 13.23 23.67 -3.47
C LEU A 196 13.57 22.86 -4.73
N TYR A 197 13.03 23.27 -5.88
CA TYR A 197 13.38 22.68 -7.15
C TYR A 197 14.86 22.90 -7.49
N GLU A 198 15.34 24.13 -7.34
CA GLU A 198 16.76 24.48 -7.52
C GLU A 198 17.66 23.66 -6.58
N LYS A 199 17.29 23.56 -5.29
CA LYS A 199 18.03 22.71 -4.34
C LYS A 199 18.04 21.23 -4.75
N ALA A 200 16.96 20.73 -5.35
CA ALA A 200 16.94 19.35 -5.85
C ALA A 200 17.88 19.18 -7.07
N MET A 201 17.98 20.18 -7.95
CA MET A 201 18.92 20.18 -9.07
C MET A 201 20.38 20.11 -8.62
N ASP A 202 20.74 20.71 -7.48
CA ASP A 202 22.09 20.67 -6.93
C ASP A 202 22.58 19.25 -6.60
N PHE A 203 21.67 18.28 -6.45
CA PHE A 203 22.02 16.88 -6.25
C PHE A 203 22.23 16.10 -7.56
N GLU A 204 21.86 16.65 -8.71
CA GLU A 204 22.12 16.03 -10.02
C GLU A 204 23.56 16.27 -10.45
N LYS A 205 24.50 15.45 -9.94
CA LYS A 205 25.95 15.55 -10.18
C LYS A 205 26.48 14.22 -10.70
N ASP A 206 27.60 14.28 -11.40
CA ASP A 206 28.35 13.11 -11.85
C ASP A 206 27.53 12.11 -12.70
N GLY A 207 26.58 12.62 -13.49
CA GLY A 207 25.71 11.81 -14.33
C GLY A 207 24.47 11.22 -13.62
N TYR A 208 24.29 11.53 -12.33
CA TYR A 208 23.08 11.18 -11.61
C TYR A 208 21.93 12.14 -11.96
N THR A 209 20.75 11.58 -12.21
CA THR A 209 19.49 12.32 -12.42
C THR A 209 18.37 11.73 -11.59
N TRP A 210 17.41 12.55 -11.11
CA TRP A 210 16.24 12.09 -10.37
C TRP A 210 15.29 11.26 -11.23
N ASN A 211 15.18 11.60 -12.50
CA ASN A 211 14.38 10.84 -13.47
C ASN A 211 15.30 10.06 -14.40
N GLN A 212 14.88 8.88 -14.80
CA GLN A 212 15.62 8.12 -15.81
C GLN A 212 15.71 8.94 -17.11
N ASN A 213 16.91 9.08 -17.64
CA ASN A 213 17.22 9.70 -18.94
C ASN A 213 16.87 11.20 -19.07
N GLU A 214 16.51 11.90 -17.98
CA GLU A 214 16.13 13.32 -18.07
C GLU A 214 16.46 14.06 -16.77
N SER A 215 17.27 15.12 -16.85
CA SER A 215 17.61 15.95 -15.70
C SER A 215 16.50 16.96 -15.37
N LEU A 216 16.50 17.49 -14.15
CA LEU A 216 15.57 18.56 -13.76
C LEU A 216 15.80 19.83 -14.59
N GLU A 217 17.04 20.09 -15.05
CA GLU A 217 17.34 21.19 -15.98
C GLU A 217 16.61 21.01 -17.32
N GLN A 218 16.50 19.79 -17.81
CA GLN A 218 15.73 19.48 -19.02
C GLN A 218 14.21 19.54 -18.76
N LEU A 219 13.76 19.05 -17.59
CA LEU A 219 12.34 19.05 -17.22
C LEU A 219 11.76 20.47 -17.12
N ARG A 220 12.54 21.46 -16.65
CA ARG A 220 12.05 22.84 -16.49
C ARG A 220 11.95 23.63 -17.79
N GLN A 221 12.39 23.10 -18.91
CA GLN A 221 12.28 23.78 -20.19
C GLN A 221 10.79 24.01 -20.55
N PRO A 222 10.37 25.20 -21.00
CA PRO A 222 8.96 25.55 -21.18
C PRO A 222 8.17 24.55 -22.06
N GLU A 223 8.76 24.07 -23.14
CA GLU A 223 8.13 23.11 -24.02
C GLU A 223 7.97 21.73 -23.34
N ARG A 224 8.95 21.36 -22.50
CA ARG A 224 8.89 20.11 -21.73
C ARG A 224 7.84 20.16 -20.64
N VAL A 225 7.75 21.26 -19.91
CA VAL A 225 6.68 21.55 -18.92
C VAL A 225 5.30 21.42 -19.58
N ARG A 226 5.14 22.06 -20.74
CA ARG A 226 3.92 22.01 -21.55
C ARG A 226 3.54 20.57 -21.89
N GLN A 227 4.50 19.78 -22.42
CA GLN A 227 4.28 18.39 -22.79
C GLN A 227 3.85 17.54 -21.58
N ILE A 228 4.54 17.64 -20.45
CA ILE A 228 4.23 16.89 -19.22
C ILE A 228 2.81 17.23 -18.72
N LYS A 229 2.42 18.51 -18.74
CA LYS A 229 1.05 18.93 -18.36
C LYS A 229 -0.01 18.35 -19.28
N LEU A 230 0.21 18.34 -20.60
CA LEU A 230 -0.71 17.74 -21.57
C LEU A 230 -0.86 16.23 -21.35
N ASP A 231 0.25 15.54 -21.10
CA ASP A 231 0.23 14.10 -20.85
C ASP A 231 -0.51 13.78 -19.53
N ALA A 232 -0.34 14.59 -18.49
CA ALA A 232 -1.09 14.47 -17.25
C ALA A 232 -2.61 14.63 -17.47
N ILE A 233 -3.03 15.63 -18.27
CA ILE A 233 -4.45 15.82 -18.63
C ILE A 233 -5.01 14.61 -19.38
N LYS A 234 -4.26 14.05 -20.33
CA LYS A 234 -4.69 12.84 -21.05
C LYS A 234 -4.89 11.67 -20.13
N LYS A 235 -3.94 11.41 -19.21
CA LYS A 235 -4.05 10.36 -18.19
C LYS A 235 -5.28 10.57 -17.29
N GLN A 236 -5.53 11.79 -16.80
CA GLN A 236 -6.70 12.10 -15.98
C GLN A 236 -8.02 11.88 -16.70
N LYS A 237 -8.10 12.24 -18.00
CA LYS A 237 -9.29 11.99 -18.82
C LYS A 237 -9.52 10.49 -19.06
N ALA A 238 -8.46 9.72 -19.28
CA ALA A 238 -8.53 8.28 -19.46
C ALA A 238 -9.02 7.57 -18.18
N ALA A 239 -8.46 7.93 -17.02
CA ALA A 239 -8.87 7.38 -15.72
C ALA A 239 -10.35 7.66 -15.40
N LYS A 240 -10.84 8.86 -15.72
CA LYS A 240 -12.27 9.19 -15.55
C LYS A 240 -13.18 8.38 -16.49
N ALA A 241 -12.71 8.04 -17.68
CA ALA A 241 -13.50 7.28 -18.67
C ALA A 241 -13.62 5.79 -18.31
N THR A 242 -12.64 5.23 -17.63
CA THR A 242 -12.66 3.81 -17.19
C THR A 242 -13.44 3.56 -15.92
N GLY A 243 -13.89 4.61 -15.23
CA GLY A 243 -14.59 4.50 -13.94
C GLY A 243 -13.67 4.03 -12.79
N ASP A 244 -12.41 3.80 -13.10
CA ASP A 244 -11.39 3.38 -12.15
C ASP A 244 -10.67 4.63 -11.62
N GLY A 245 -11.29 5.25 -10.61
CA GLY A 245 -10.74 6.43 -9.93
C GLY A 245 -9.55 6.13 -9.03
N THR A 246 -8.99 4.94 -9.09
CA THR A 246 -7.82 4.56 -8.32
C THR A 246 -6.56 5.21 -8.90
N LEU A 247 -5.74 5.77 -8.03
CA LEU A 247 -4.41 6.32 -8.37
C LEU A 247 -3.51 5.27 -9.06
N ALA A 248 -3.81 3.98 -8.95
CA ALA A 248 -3.12 2.87 -9.57
C ALA A 248 -3.09 2.98 -11.11
N SER A 249 -4.20 3.42 -11.73
CA SER A 249 -4.27 3.60 -13.19
C SER A 249 -3.40 4.78 -13.71
N LEU A 250 -2.90 5.62 -12.83
CA LEU A 250 -1.99 6.74 -13.17
C LEU A 250 -0.51 6.36 -13.04
N VAL A 251 -0.20 5.17 -12.50
CA VAL A 251 1.17 4.75 -12.11
C VAL A 251 1.78 3.74 -13.09
N GLU A 252 1.02 3.20 -14.06
CA GLU A 252 1.44 2.05 -14.87
C GLU A 252 2.64 2.24 -15.81
N ASP A 253 3.23 3.42 -15.93
CA ASP A 253 4.36 3.64 -16.84
C ASP A 253 5.75 3.84 -16.18
N ASP A 254 5.84 3.86 -14.85
CA ASP A 254 7.14 3.94 -14.16
C ASP A 254 7.25 2.81 -13.12
N GLU A 255 7.55 1.59 -13.60
CA GLU A 255 7.92 0.44 -12.76
C GLU A 255 9.19 0.72 -11.95
N ILE A 256 9.06 1.35 -10.79
CA ILE A 256 9.97 1.07 -9.67
C ILE A 256 9.18 1.22 -8.37
N LEU A 257 8.74 0.10 -7.83
CA LEU A 257 8.17 0.00 -6.48
C LEU A 257 9.22 0.40 -5.44
N CYS A 258 8.92 1.45 -4.70
CA CYS A 258 9.75 1.84 -3.55
C CYS A 258 9.58 0.86 -2.39
N THR A 259 10.52 -0.06 -2.23
CA THR A 259 10.61 -0.92 -1.06
C THR A 259 11.35 -0.26 0.12
N ASN A 260 11.94 0.94 -0.04
CA ASN A 260 12.91 1.50 0.90
C ASN A 260 12.55 2.88 1.48
N CYS A 261 11.32 3.35 1.40
CA CYS A 261 10.93 4.60 2.09
C CYS A 261 10.59 4.39 3.57
N PHE A 262 11.49 3.75 4.31
CA PHE A 262 11.48 3.76 5.77
C PHE A 262 12.92 3.99 6.25
N ILE A 263 13.25 5.24 6.50
CA ILE A 263 14.33 5.62 7.41
C ILE A 263 13.69 6.31 8.60
#